data_b2aac8a4cda123f81772f0fd81767338
#
_entry.id   b2aac8a4cda123f81772f0fd81767338
#
_cell.length_a   1.000
_cell.length_b   1.000
_cell.length_c   1.000
_cell.angle_alpha   90.00
_cell.angle_beta   90.00
_cell.angle_gamma   90.00
#
_symmetry.space_group_name_H-M   'P 1'
#
loop_
_entity.id
_entity.type
_entity.pdbx_description
1 polymer ?
#
loop_
_entity_poly.entity_id
_entity_poly.type
_entity_poly.pdbx_seq_one_letter_code
_entity_poly.pdbx_strand_id
1 'polypeptide(L)'
;FEKRGAEDALRAIRKQVKRNRNLFDLEDEALPVIPTIASQFADPGVDLLWERLAAILSERHGMILAAREPQLPESGMPEPQHIIPPERVHYLADISRTVREYHSRTSEMSQKVRLVQQLEATARHMAGLADGTGTTLSTGAAAAVADVRIQAEEVRNTIHPIAWKMISEFEEMAEQYRSGTYTYQVRGNDFSVDTTTESLSHSSIPRVALPNFADAGDLLGWLRRENVPGSFPYTAGVFPF
;
A
#
# COMPACT_ATOMS: atom_id res chain seq x y z
N PHE A 1 26.69 -19.69 -7.36
CA PHE A 1 27.57 -19.47 -6.18
C PHE A 1 26.78 -19.08 -4.93
N GLU A 2 25.46 -19.23 -4.94
CA GLU A 2 24.53 -18.82 -3.90
C GLU A 2 24.36 -19.86 -2.75
N LYS A 3 24.66 -21.13 -3.02
CA LYS A 3 24.37 -22.23 -2.09
C LYS A 3 25.49 -22.45 -1.07
N ARG A 4 25.10 -22.91 0.14
CA ARG A 4 26.06 -23.39 1.14
C ARG A 4 27.04 -24.40 0.52
N GLY A 5 28.33 -24.24 0.77
CA GLY A 5 29.39 -25.07 0.20
C GLY A 5 29.84 -24.68 -1.20
N ALA A 6 29.34 -23.60 -1.78
CA ALA A 6 29.79 -23.11 -3.10
C ALA A 6 31.29 -22.79 -3.14
N GLU A 7 31.81 -22.19 -2.06
CA GLU A 7 33.25 -21.92 -1.94
C GLU A 7 34.11 -23.19 -1.88
N ASP A 8 33.62 -24.21 -1.16
CA ASP A 8 34.30 -25.50 -1.10
C ASP A 8 34.29 -26.19 -2.46
N ALA A 9 33.16 -26.12 -3.16
CA ALA A 9 33.06 -26.63 -4.54
C ALA A 9 33.99 -25.89 -5.50
N LEU A 10 34.09 -24.56 -5.40
CA LEU A 10 35.01 -23.76 -6.22
C LEU A 10 36.45 -24.18 -5.97
N ARG A 11 36.87 -24.31 -4.71
CA ARG A 11 38.23 -24.79 -4.35
C ARG A 11 38.48 -26.20 -4.87
N ALA A 12 37.53 -27.11 -4.76
CA ALA A 12 37.66 -28.47 -5.28
C ALA A 12 37.78 -28.51 -6.79
N ILE A 13 36.99 -27.71 -7.53
CA ILE A 13 37.05 -27.61 -8.99
C ILE A 13 38.40 -27.01 -9.45
N ARG A 14 38.86 -25.92 -8.84
CA ARG A 14 40.12 -25.30 -9.11
C ARG A 14 41.30 -26.28 -8.94
N LYS A 15 41.28 -27.02 -7.82
CA LYS A 15 42.27 -28.08 -7.55
C LYS A 15 42.23 -29.19 -8.60
N GLN A 16 41.06 -29.58 -9.08
CA GLN A 16 40.92 -30.60 -10.10
C GLN A 16 41.43 -30.11 -11.49
N VAL A 17 41.13 -28.84 -11.84
CA VAL A 17 41.61 -28.20 -13.07
C VAL A 17 43.13 -28.13 -13.07
N LYS A 18 43.78 -27.71 -11.97
CA LYS A 18 45.25 -27.71 -11.83
C LYS A 18 45.85 -29.08 -12.10
N ARG A 19 45.29 -30.13 -11.51
CA ARG A 19 45.75 -31.52 -11.70
C ARG A 19 45.60 -32.01 -13.15
N ASN A 20 44.41 -31.78 -13.75
CA ASN A 20 44.09 -32.28 -15.07
C ASN A 20 44.88 -31.60 -16.18
N ARG A 21 45.29 -30.35 -15.97
CA ARG A 21 45.99 -29.54 -16.97
C ARG A 21 47.45 -29.28 -16.63
N ASN A 22 47.95 -29.85 -15.51
CA ASN A 22 49.31 -29.66 -14.98
C ASN A 22 49.67 -28.18 -14.76
N LEU A 23 48.68 -27.39 -14.25
CA LEU A 23 48.80 -25.94 -14.02
C LEU A 23 49.08 -25.64 -12.54
N PHE A 24 50.06 -26.30 -11.94
CA PHE A 24 50.32 -26.19 -10.50
C PHE A 24 50.89 -24.85 -10.09
N ASP A 25 51.59 -24.16 -11.02
CA ASP A 25 52.25 -22.88 -10.77
C ASP A 25 51.32 -21.67 -10.93
N LEU A 26 50.07 -21.88 -11.41
CA LEU A 26 49.12 -20.79 -11.59
C LEU A 26 48.36 -20.50 -10.28
N GLU A 27 48.17 -19.20 -10.02
CA GLU A 27 47.29 -18.73 -8.97
C GLU A 27 45.83 -19.16 -9.24
N ASP A 28 45.04 -19.31 -8.18
CA ASP A 28 43.67 -19.81 -8.27
C ASP A 28 42.77 -18.91 -9.12
N GLU A 29 43.01 -17.59 -9.08
CA GLU A 29 42.27 -16.56 -9.83
C GLU A 29 42.60 -16.57 -11.34
N ALA A 30 43.78 -17.03 -11.69
CA ALA A 30 44.21 -17.14 -13.11
C ALA A 30 43.64 -18.37 -13.82
N LEU A 31 43.04 -19.30 -13.09
CA LEU A 31 42.42 -20.49 -13.65
C LEU A 31 41.11 -20.14 -14.39
N PRO A 32 40.79 -20.86 -15.51
CA PRO A 32 39.56 -20.64 -16.24
C PRO A 32 38.33 -21.26 -15.50
N VAL A 33 38.17 -20.88 -14.25
CA VAL A 33 37.08 -21.33 -13.39
C VAL A 33 36.42 -20.10 -12.77
N ILE A 34 35.28 -19.74 -13.29
CA ILE A 34 34.57 -18.52 -12.94
C ILE A 34 33.31 -18.89 -12.17
N PRO A 35 33.14 -18.43 -10.93
CA PRO A 35 31.89 -18.61 -10.17
C PRO A 35 30.78 -17.72 -10.73
N THR A 36 29.58 -18.27 -10.90
CA THR A 36 28.39 -17.57 -11.37
C THR A 36 27.21 -17.86 -10.49
N ILE A 37 26.22 -16.93 -10.46
CA ILE A 37 24.94 -17.08 -9.73
C ILE A 37 23.82 -17.03 -10.76
N ALA A 38 23.36 -18.20 -11.21
CA ALA A 38 22.33 -18.30 -12.26
C ALA A 38 20.96 -17.75 -11.87
N SER A 39 20.65 -17.67 -10.58
CA SER A 39 19.40 -17.09 -10.06
C SER A 39 19.42 -15.56 -9.99
N GLN A 40 20.58 -14.97 -10.20
CA GLN A 40 20.77 -13.53 -10.06
C GLN A 40 20.78 -12.83 -11.42
N PHE A 41 19.97 -11.77 -11.52
CA PHE A 41 20.01 -10.89 -12.68
C PHE A 41 21.26 -9.99 -12.62
N ALA A 42 21.90 -9.80 -13.77
CA ALA A 42 23.15 -9.02 -13.89
C ALA A 42 24.27 -9.52 -12.94
N ASP A 43 24.49 -10.85 -12.88
CA ASP A 43 25.56 -11.45 -12.10
C ASP A 43 26.95 -11.06 -12.65
N PRO A 44 27.83 -10.44 -11.84
CA PRO A 44 29.17 -10.06 -12.28
C PRO A 44 30.04 -11.26 -12.74
N GLY A 45 29.75 -12.46 -12.21
CA GLY A 45 30.42 -13.68 -12.64
C GLY A 45 30.05 -14.08 -14.06
N VAL A 46 28.82 -13.85 -14.49
CA VAL A 46 28.38 -14.07 -15.88
C VAL A 46 29.03 -13.04 -16.83
N ASP A 47 29.12 -11.78 -16.40
CA ASP A 47 29.79 -10.73 -17.17
C ASP A 47 31.30 -11.06 -17.35
N LEU A 48 31.97 -11.49 -16.30
CA LEU A 48 33.35 -11.94 -16.34
C LEU A 48 33.54 -13.18 -17.27
N LEU A 49 32.61 -14.14 -17.18
CA LEU A 49 32.62 -15.30 -18.06
C LEU A 49 32.50 -14.90 -19.53
N TRP A 50 31.58 -13.97 -19.83
CA TRP A 50 31.41 -13.43 -21.18
C TRP A 50 32.66 -12.73 -21.69
N GLU A 51 33.27 -11.87 -20.89
CA GLU A 51 34.52 -11.16 -21.25
C GLU A 51 35.65 -12.13 -21.56
N ARG A 52 35.87 -13.14 -20.71
CA ARG A 52 36.88 -14.18 -20.94
C ARG A 52 36.62 -14.98 -22.22
N LEU A 53 35.35 -15.33 -22.46
CA LEU A 53 34.95 -16.03 -23.68
C LEU A 53 35.17 -15.14 -24.91
N ALA A 54 34.75 -13.87 -24.85
CA ALA A 54 34.95 -12.91 -25.93
C ALA A 54 36.45 -12.70 -26.27
N ALA A 55 37.30 -12.60 -25.24
CA ALA A 55 38.74 -12.50 -25.42
C ALA A 55 39.35 -13.73 -26.17
N ILE A 56 38.96 -14.94 -25.74
CA ILE A 56 39.41 -16.18 -26.38
C ILE A 56 38.93 -16.28 -27.84
N LEU A 57 37.70 -15.89 -28.13
CA LEU A 57 37.15 -15.90 -29.50
C LEU A 57 37.79 -14.85 -30.38
N SER A 58 38.10 -13.68 -29.83
CA SER A 58 38.85 -12.62 -30.54
C SER A 58 40.25 -13.08 -30.90
N GLU A 59 40.95 -13.67 -29.94
CA GLU A 59 42.32 -14.17 -30.14
C GLU A 59 42.39 -15.31 -31.15
N ARG A 60 41.48 -16.28 -31.08
CA ARG A 60 41.52 -17.49 -31.92
C ARG A 60 40.89 -17.32 -33.29
N HIS A 61 39.88 -16.49 -33.40
CA HIS A 61 39.03 -16.38 -34.59
C HIS A 61 38.97 -14.97 -35.18
N GLY A 62 39.67 -13.99 -34.58
CA GLY A 62 39.64 -12.58 -35.02
C GLY A 62 38.24 -11.92 -34.89
N MET A 63 37.36 -12.46 -34.05
CA MET A 63 36.03 -11.91 -33.86
C MET A 63 36.09 -10.67 -32.97
N ILE A 64 35.53 -9.56 -33.43
CA ILE A 64 35.37 -8.35 -32.61
C ILE A 64 34.04 -8.45 -31.86
N LEU A 65 34.09 -8.81 -30.59
CA LEU A 65 32.94 -8.88 -29.72
C LEU A 65 32.97 -7.71 -28.74
N ALA A 66 31.84 -7.05 -28.57
CA ALA A 66 31.72 -6.01 -27.56
C ALA A 66 31.80 -6.65 -26.17
N ALA A 67 32.87 -6.39 -25.44
CA ALA A 67 33.03 -6.74 -24.04
C ALA A 67 32.64 -5.53 -23.16
N ARG A 68 31.87 -5.77 -22.12
CA ARG A 68 31.62 -4.79 -21.05
C ARG A 68 32.62 -5.09 -19.95
N GLU A 69 33.33 -4.08 -19.46
CA GLU A 69 34.21 -4.28 -18.31
C GLU A 69 33.36 -4.69 -17.09
N PRO A 70 33.57 -5.89 -16.53
CA PRO A 70 32.87 -6.33 -15.38
C PRO A 70 33.29 -5.53 -14.13
N GLN A 71 32.34 -5.02 -13.38
CA GLN A 71 32.62 -4.41 -12.10
C GLN A 71 32.71 -5.52 -11.05
N LEU A 72 33.92 -6.08 -10.89
CA LEU A 72 34.17 -7.07 -9.84
C LEU A 72 34.58 -6.35 -8.55
N PRO A 73 34.10 -6.83 -7.38
CA PRO A 73 34.58 -6.38 -6.09
C PRO A 73 36.09 -6.71 -5.93
N GLU A 74 36.76 -6.00 -5.02
CA GLU A 74 38.20 -6.22 -4.74
C GLU A 74 38.51 -7.68 -4.33
N SER A 75 37.53 -8.39 -3.78
CA SER A 75 37.65 -9.81 -3.42
C SER A 75 37.74 -10.75 -4.63
N GLY A 76 37.49 -10.26 -5.86
CA GLY A 76 37.43 -11.08 -7.10
C GLY A 76 36.25 -12.08 -7.12
N MET A 77 35.39 -12.07 -6.13
CA MET A 77 34.22 -12.93 -6.01
C MET A 77 32.96 -12.17 -6.38
N PRO A 78 31.99 -12.77 -7.14
CA PRO A 78 30.73 -12.13 -7.42
C PRO A 78 29.92 -11.99 -6.11
N GLU A 79 29.61 -10.76 -5.75
CA GLU A 79 28.70 -10.46 -4.65
C GLU A 79 27.27 -10.36 -5.20
N PRO A 80 26.27 -10.82 -4.45
CA PRO A 80 24.88 -10.71 -4.85
C PRO A 80 24.50 -9.23 -5.04
N GLN A 81 24.27 -8.82 -6.29
CA GLN A 81 23.69 -7.52 -6.56
C GLN A 81 22.16 -7.63 -6.44
N HIS A 82 21.62 -7.06 -5.38
CA HIS A 82 20.18 -7.00 -5.20
C HIS A 82 19.60 -5.89 -6.09
N ILE A 83 18.76 -6.25 -7.06
CA ILE A 83 17.98 -5.29 -7.86
C ILE A 83 17.09 -4.45 -6.94
N ILE A 84 16.57 -5.09 -5.90
CA ILE A 84 15.80 -4.44 -4.83
C ILE A 84 16.71 -4.34 -3.61
N PRO A 85 16.97 -3.13 -3.07
CA PRO A 85 17.73 -2.96 -1.83
C PRO A 85 17.20 -3.87 -0.72
N PRO A 86 18.06 -4.44 0.14
CA PRO A 86 17.64 -5.36 1.22
C PRO A 86 16.52 -4.80 2.10
N GLU A 87 16.55 -3.49 2.38
CA GLU A 87 15.52 -2.77 3.12
C GLU A 87 14.16 -2.72 2.43
N ARG A 88 14.10 -2.96 1.10
CA ARG A 88 12.88 -2.94 0.30
C ARG A 88 12.42 -4.32 -0.19
N VAL A 89 13.07 -5.39 0.22
CA VAL A 89 12.70 -6.76 -0.20
C VAL A 89 11.25 -7.09 0.18
N HIS A 90 10.78 -6.58 1.32
CA HIS A 90 9.42 -6.79 1.80
C HIS A 90 8.44 -5.66 1.45
N TYR A 91 8.84 -4.68 0.62
CA TYR A 91 8.07 -3.49 0.31
C TYR A 91 6.63 -3.78 -0.13
N LEU A 92 6.42 -4.71 -1.06
CA LEU A 92 5.08 -5.09 -1.51
C LEU A 92 4.26 -5.78 -0.42
N ALA A 93 4.91 -6.59 0.42
CA ALA A 93 4.26 -7.22 1.57
C ALA A 93 3.86 -6.19 2.63
N ASP A 94 4.69 -5.17 2.85
CA ASP A 94 4.43 -4.07 3.77
C ASP A 94 3.27 -3.20 3.28
N ILE A 95 3.23 -2.86 1.99
CA ILE A 95 2.06 -2.19 1.39
C ILE A 95 0.80 -3.00 1.63
N SER A 96 0.82 -4.28 1.26
CA SER A 96 -0.35 -5.17 1.40
C SER A 96 -0.82 -5.30 2.85
N ARG A 97 0.10 -5.40 3.80
CA ARG A 97 -0.20 -5.44 5.24
C ARG A 97 -0.84 -4.13 5.70
N THR A 98 -0.23 -3.00 5.40
CA THR A 98 -0.72 -1.67 5.79
C THR A 98 -2.12 -1.40 5.23
N VAL A 99 -2.38 -1.76 3.98
CA VAL A 99 -3.70 -1.61 3.35
C VAL A 99 -4.74 -2.50 4.04
N ARG A 100 -4.42 -3.76 4.32
CA ARG A 100 -5.33 -4.66 5.05
C ARG A 100 -5.64 -4.17 6.46
N GLU A 101 -4.63 -3.71 7.20
CA GLU A 101 -4.80 -3.14 8.53
C GLU A 101 -5.66 -1.87 8.51
N TYR A 102 -5.47 -1.01 7.50
CA TYR A 102 -6.30 0.17 7.30
C TYR A 102 -7.77 -0.21 7.07
N HIS A 103 -8.04 -1.19 6.20
CA HIS A 103 -9.40 -1.65 5.94
C HIS A 103 -10.04 -2.33 7.16
N SER A 104 -9.28 -3.12 7.91
CA SER A 104 -9.75 -3.74 9.16
C SER A 104 -10.13 -2.69 10.19
N ARG A 105 -9.25 -1.72 10.45
CA ARG A 105 -9.52 -0.60 11.37
C ARG A 105 -10.72 0.25 10.92
N THR A 106 -10.86 0.45 9.62
CA THR A 106 -12.01 1.18 9.06
C THR A 106 -13.31 0.42 9.30
N SER A 107 -13.32 -0.90 9.11
CA SER A 107 -14.48 -1.75 9.37
C SER A 107 -14.87 -1.74 10.86
N GLU A 108 -13.90 -1.90 11.75
CA GLU A 108 -14.12 -1.84 13.20
C GLU A 108 -14.70 -0.48 13.64
N MET A 109 -14.15 0.60 13.10
CA MET A 109 -14.61 1.95 13.38
C MET A 109 -16.03 2.20 12.86
N SER A 110 -16.35 1.70 11.66
CA SER A 110 -17.69 1.76 11.07
C SER A 110 -18.72 1.02 11.93
N GLN A 111 -18.36 -0.16 12.47
CA GLN A 111 -19.22 -0.91 13.38
C GLN A 111 -19.48 -0.15 14.69
N LYS A 112 -18.47 0.50 15.26
CA LYS A 112 -18.62 1.32 16.47
C LYS A 112 -19.50 2.54 16.20
N VAL A 113 -19.33 3.24 15.09
CA VAL A 113 -20.18 4.38 14.68
C VAL A 113 -21.63 3.95 14.53
N ARG A 114 -21.89 2.81 13.88
CA ARG A 114 -23.21 2.21 13.76
C ARG A 114 -23.81 1.91 15.11
N LEU A 115 -23.05 1.33 16.03
CA LEU A 115 -23.51 1.03 17.39
C LEU A 115 -23.90 2.30 18.13
N VAL A 116 -23.12 3.37 18.06
CA VAL A 116 -23.48 4.67 18.65
C VAL A 116 -24.80 5.18 18.09
N GLN A 117 -24.96 5.18 16.75
CA GLN A 117 -26.19 5.61 16.09
C GLN A 117 -27.41 4.78 16.57
N GLN A 118 -27.27 3.47 16.72
CA GLN A 118 -28.32 2.57 17.18
C GLN A 118 -28.67 2.83 18.64
N LEU A 119 -27.69 3.00 19.53
CA LEU A 119 -27.93 3.32 20.94
C LEU A 119 -28.64 4.67 21.12
N GLU A 120 -28.19 5.69 20.37
CA GLU A 120 -28.83 7.01 20.38
C GLU A 120 -30.27 6.96 19.83
N ALA A 121 -30.52 6.19 18.77
CA ALA A 121 -31.85 5.99 18.22
C ALA A 121 -32.75 5.25 19.22
N THR A 122 -32.22 4.24 19.90
CA THR A 122 -32.94 3.51 20.97
C THR A 122 -33.28 4.42 22.12
N ALA A 123 -32.32 5.22 22.60
CA ALA A 123 -32.55 6.18 23.69
C ALA A 123 -33.62 7.22 23.33
N ARG A 124 -33.58 7.72 22.06
CA ARG A 124 -34.63 8.65 21.57
C ARG A 124 -35.99 7.99 21.47
N HIS A 125 -36.06 6.76 20.97
CA HIS A 125 -37.31 6.01 20.86
C HIS A 125 -37.92 5.74 22.25
N MET A 126 -37.11 5.30 23.21
CA MET A 126 -37.56 5.08 24.59
C MET A 126 -38.05 6.36 25.26
N ALA A 127 -37.37 7.50 25.03
CA ALA A 127 -37.81 8.79 25.52
C ALA A 127 -39.11 9.26 24.83
N GLY A 128 -39.22 9.10 23.49
CA GLY A 128 -40.42 9.51 22.73
C GLY A 128 -41.67 8.68 23.00
N LEU A 129 -41.52 7.42 23.37
CA LEU A 129 -42.66 6.61 23.85
C LEU A 129 -43.28 7.19 25.13
N ALA A 130 -42.51 7.88 25.97
CA ALA A 130 -43.00 8.53 27.15
C ALA A 130 -43.73 9.85 26.84
N ASP A 131 -43.24 10.63 25.87
CA ASP A 131 -43.84 11.91 25.47
C ASP A 131 -45.17 11.71 24.72
N GLY A 132 -45.29 10.63 23.93
CA GLY A 132 -46.48 10.32 23.10
C GLY A 132 -47.71 9.82 23.89
N THR A 133 -47.51 9.33 25.11
CA THR A 133 -48.61 8.79 25.97
C THR A 133 -49.06 9.74 27.07
N GLY A 134 -48.46 10.93 27.19
CA GLY A 134 -48.74 11.85 28.29
C GLY A 134 -48.35 11.29 29.67
N THR A 135 -47.64 10.19 29.68
CA THR A 135 -47.19 9.51 30.90
C THR A 135 -45.75 9.94 31.18
N THR A 136 -45.51 10.54 32.31
CA THR A 136 -44.16 10.78 32.82
C THR A 136 -43.43 9.47 32.88
N LEU A 137 -42.18 9.42 32.30
CA LEU A 137 -41.30 8.28 32.44
C LEU A 137 -41.26 7.81 33.90
N SER A 138 -41.53 6.54 34.14
CA SER A 138 -41.26 5.98 35.46
C SER A 138 -39.78 6.19 35.78
N THR A 139 -39.44 6.37 37.04
CA THR A 139 -38.06 6.59 37.49
C THR A 139 -37.11 5.51 36.92
N GLY A 140 -37.58 4.26 36.78
CA GLY A 140 -36.83 3.17 36.20
C GLY A 140 -36.62 3.31 34.68
N ALA A 141 -37.59 3.82 33.91
CA ALA A 141 -37.46 4.04 32.48
C ALA A 141 -36.54 5.21 32.19
N ALA A 142 -36.57 6.28 32.98
CA ALA A 142 -35.62 7.40 32.86
C ALA A 142 -34.19 6.97 33.15
N ALA A 143 -33.96 6.13 34.15
CA ALA A 143 -32.65 5.55 34.45
C ALA A 143 -32.13 4.69 33.27
N ALA A 144 -32.99 3.84 32.71
CA ALA A 144 -32.61 3.01 31.56
C ALA A 144 -32.21 3.84 30.31
N VAL A 145 -32.93 4.94 30.04
CA VAL A 145 -32.52 5.88 28.94
C VAL A 145 -31.20 6.52 29.24
N ALA A 146 -30.94 6.91 30.48
CA ALA A 146 -29.64 7.49 30.88
C ALA A 146 -28.52 6.48 30.74
N ASP A 147 -28.69 5.22 31.14
CA ASP A 147 -27.70 4.16 30.99
C ASP A 147 -27.35 3.90 29.51
N VAL A 148 -28.34 3.85 28.62
CA VAL A 148 -28.10 3.68 27.17
C VAL A 148 -27.32 4.86 26.60
N ARG A 149 -27.60 6.10 27.04
CA ARG A 149 -26.84 7.28 26.61
C ARG A 149 -25.40 7.25 27.12
N ILE A 150 -25.18 6.82 28.35
CA ILE A 150 -23.81 6.64 28.90
C ILE A 150 -23.04 5.64 28.07
N GLN A 151 -23.64 4.49 27.74
CA GLN A 151 -23.01 3.50 26.89
C GLN A 151 -22.68 4.04 25.47
N ALA A 152 -23.60 4.81 24.88
CA ALA A 152 -23.36 5.47 23.59
C ALA A 152 -22.16 6.40 23.66
N GLU A 153 -22.03 7.18 24.72
CA GLU A 153 -20.92 8.11 24.92
C GLU A 153 -19.59 7.38 25.19
N GLU A 154 -19.61 6.30 25.97
CA GLU A 154 -18.43 5.46 26.17
C GLU A 154 -17.91 4.89 24.85
N VAL A 155 -18.78 4.33 24.00
CA VAL A 155 -18.39 3.84 22.68
C VAL A 155 -17.90 4.99 21.79
N ARG A 156 -18.59 6.14 21.79
CA ARG A 156 -18.22 7.35 21.04
C ARG A 156 -16.79 7.79 21.35
N ASN A 157 -16.40 7.78 22.62
CA ASN A 157 -15.06 8.17 23.08
C ASN A 157 -13.95 7.19 22.66
N THR A 158 -14.29 5.97 22.23
CA THR A 158 -13.32 5.02 21.64
C THR A 158 -13.06 5.28 20.16
N ILE A 159 -13.81 6.16 19.51
CA ILE A 159 -13.73 6.44 18.08
C ILE A 159 -12.88 7.69 17.86
N HIS A 160 -11.96 7.62 16.90
CA HIS A 160 -11.09 8.76 16.60
C HIS A 160 -11.90 9.98 16.15
N PRO A 161 -11.65 11.19 16.68
CA PRO A 161 -12.45 12.41 16.39
C PRO A 161 -12.58 12.74 14.89
N ILE A 162 -11.58 12.41 14.07
CA ILE A 162 -11.61 12.61 12.62
C ILE A 162 -12.81 11.89 11.99
N ALA A 163 -13.18 10.70 12.49
CA ALA A 163 -14.32 9.97 11.95
C ALA A 163 -15.63 10.75 12.10
N TRP A 164 -15.84 11.35 13.26
CA TRP A 164 -17.03 12.19 13.52
C TRP A 164 -17.01 13.46 12.68
N LYS A 165 -15.85 14.08 12.55
CA LYS A 165 -15.67 15.23 11.67
C LYS A 165 -16.04 14.90 10.22
N MET A 166 -15.52 13.80 9.68
CA MET A 166 -15.85 13.35 8.31
C MET A 166 -17.35 13.13 8.10
N ILE A 167 -18.03 12.54 9.09
CA ILE A 167 -19.48 12.30 9.02
C ILE A 167 -20.25 13.62 9.09
N SER A 168 -19.89 14.54 9.99
CA SER A 168 -20.60 15.82 10.17
C SER A 168 -20.41 16.77 8.99
N GLU A 169 -19.26 16.73 8.31
CA GLU A 169 -18.95 17.57 7.14
C GLU A 169 -19.47 16.98 5.81
N PHE A 170 -19.96 15.73 5.84
CA PHE A 170 -20.39 15.05 4.62
C PHE A 170 -21.55 15.75 3.91
N GLU A 171 -22.56 16.21 4.65
CA GLU A 171 -23.76 16.82 4.04
C GLU A 171 -23.41 18.14 3.34
N GLU A 172 -22.55 18.95 3.96
CA GLU A 172 -22.04 20.20 3.35
C GLU A 172 -21.24 19.89 2.08
N MET A 173 -20.36 18.89 2.14
CA MET A 173 -19.61 18.44 0.98
C MET A 173 -20.54 17.90 -0.12
N ALA A 174 -21.55 17.13 0.24
CA ALA A 174 -22.50 16.55 -0.70
C ALA A 174 -23.30 17.65 -1.41
N GLU A 175 -23.69 18.70 -0.72
CA GLU A 175 -24.40 19.84 -1.28
C GLU A 175 -23.54 20.60 -2.28
N GLN A 176 -22.24 20.80 -1.99
CA GLN A 176 -21.29 21.39 -2.95
C GLN A 176 -21.22 20.60 -4.25
N TYR A 177 -21.20 19.27 -4.18
CA TYR A 177 -21.19 18.43 -5.40
C TYR A 177 -22.55 18.44 -6.15
N ARG A 178 -23.68 18.63 -5.44
CA ARG A 178 -25.02 18.71 -6.04
C ARG A 178 -25.33 20.08 -6.66
N SER A 179 -24.63 21.11 -6.26
CA SER A 179 -24.89 22.51 -6.70
C SER A 179 -24.60 22.76 -8.19
N GLY A 180 -24.03 21.79 -8.90
CA GLY A 180 -23.67 21.90 -10.31
C GLY A 180 -22.26 22.44 -10.55
N THR A 181 -21.66 23.11 -9.58
CA THR A 181 -20.33 23.70 -9.68
C THR A 181 -19.58 23.54 -8.36
N TYR A 182 -18.39 22.98 -8.41
CA TYR A 182 -17.51 22.83 -7.25
C TYR A 182 -16.40 23.87 -7.30
N THR A 183 -16.30 24.70 -6.27
CA THR A 183 -15.25 25.72 -6.18
C THR A 183 -14.23 25.31 -5.12
N TYR A 184 -12.96 25.37 -5.48
CA TYR A 184 -11.83 25.09 -4.58
C TYR A 184 -10.72 26.09 -4.79
N GLN A 185 -9.89 26.28 -3.76
CA GLN A 185 -8.82 27.26 -3.75
C GLN A 185 -7.44 26.59 -3.85
N VAL A 186 -6.62 27.06 -4.81
CA VAL A 186 -5.23 26.64 -4.95
C VAL A 186 -4.33 27.86 -4.95
N ARG A 187 -3.43 27.92 -3.99
CA ARG A 187 -2.46 29.02 -3.85
C ARG A 187 -3.09 30.42 -3.86
N GLY A 188 -4.28 30.57 -3.26
CA GLY A 188 -5.00 31.82 -3.18
C GLY A 188 -5.83 32.18 -4.43
N ASN A 189 -5.88 31.32 -5.43
CA ASN A 189 -6.76 31.47 -6.59
C ASN A 189 -7.93 30.49 -6.49
N ASP A 190 -9.14 30.98 -6.77
CA ASP A 190 -10.34 30.16 -6.80
C ASP A 190 -10.48 29.48 -8.17
N PHE A 191 -10.69 28.19 -8.15
CA PHE A 191 -10.96 27.37 -9.32
C PHE A 191 -12.37 26.81 -9.22
N SER A 192 -13.11 26.88 -10.30
CA SER A 192 -14.47 26.37 -10.40
C SER A 192 -14.53 25.26 -11.45
N VAL A 193 -15.11 24.14 -11.09
CA VAL A 193 -15.26 22.97 -11.96
C VAL A 193 -16.72 22.53 -11.97
N ASP A 194 -17.25 22.27 -13.16
CA ASP A 194 -18.59 21.72 -13.30
C ASP A 194 -18.68 20.31 -12.73
N THR A 195 -19.64 20.08 -11.84
CA THR A 195 -19.90 18.77 -11.21
C THR A 195 -20.90 17.92 -11.99
N THR A 196 -21.45 18.47 -13.07
CA THR A 196 -22.40 17.79 -13.94
C THR A 196 -21.91 17.77 -15.39
N THR A 197 -22.43 16.85 -16.17
CA THR A 197 -22.27 16.79 -17.62
C THR A 197 -23.62 16.54 -18.27
N GLU A 198 -23.83 17.03 -19.48
CA GLU A 198 -25.07 16.82 -20.23
C GLU A 198 -24.98 15.54 -21.04
N SER A 199 -26.01 14.69 -20.95
CA SER A 199 -26.14 13.49 -21.76
C SER A 199 -26.63 13.82 -23.17
N LEU A 200 -26.58 12.83 -24.07
CA LEU A 200 -27.17 12.96 -25.43
C LEU A 200 -28.68 13.21 -25.43
N SER A 201 -29.37 12.87 -24.33
CA SER A 201 -30.80 13.13 -24.12
C SER A 201 -31.07 14.47 -23.41
N HIS A 202 -30.07 15.33 -23.29
CA HIS A 202 -30.15 16.61 -22.56
C HIS A 202 -30.48 16.47 -21.06
N SER A 203 -30.17 15.31 -20.47
CA SER A 203 -30.29 15.11 -19.04
C SER A 203 -28.97 15.47 -18.35
N SER A 204 -29.04 16.19 -17.23
CA SER A 204 -27.85 16.48 -16.41
C SER A 204 -27.45 15.23 -15.63
N ILE A 205 -26.19 14.80 -15.80
CA ILE A 205 -25.61 13.65 -15.12
C ILE A 205 -24.53 14.14 -14.17
N PRO A 206 -24.60 13.83 -12.86
CA PRO A 206 -23.53 14.16 -11.94
C PRO A 206 -22.23 13.40 -12.27
N ARG A 207 -21.10 14.08 -12.23
CA ARG A 207 -19.77 13.47 -12.45
C ARG A 207 -19.30 12.63 -11.27
N VAL A 208 -19.82 12.90 -10.07
CA VAL A 208 -19.53 12.16 -8.86
C VAL A 208 -20.82 11.57 -8.32
N ALA A 209 -20.85 10.24 -8.17
CA ALA A 209 -21.97 9.55 -7.54
C ALA A 209 -21.82 9.62 -6.02
N LEU A 210 -22.69 10.38 -5.38
CA LEU A 210 -22.74 10.48 -3.93
C LEU A 210 -23.71 9.46 -3.36
N PRO A 211 -23.34 8.76 -2.26
CA PRO A 211 -24.25 7.82 -1.61
C PRO A 211 -25.33 8.56 -0.81
N ASN A 212 -26.41 7.85 -0.58
CA ASN A 212 -27.46 8.26 0.34
C ASN A 212 -27.62 7.19 1.43
N PHE A 213 -26.66 7.14 2.35
CA PHE A 213 -26.66 6.18 3.44
C PHE A 213 -27.46 6.70 4.63
N ALA A 214 -28.39 5.90 5.14
CA ALA A 214 -29.06 6.14 6.42
C ALA A 214 -28.18 5.71 7.61
N ASP A 215 -27.23 4.82 7.38
CA ASP A 215 -26.31 4.28 8.39
C ASP A 215 -24.99 5.06 8.37
N ALA A 216 -24.67 5.66 9.52
CA ALA A 216 -23.45 6.45 9.67
C ALA A 216 -22.17 5.60 9.59
N GLY A 217 -22.24 4.32 9.94
CA GLY A 217 -21.13 3.38 9.79
C GLY A 217 -20.85 3.07 8.32
N ASP A 218 -21.89 2.88 7.50
CA ASP A 218 -21.74 2.67 6.06
C ASP A 218 -21.18 3.94 5.39
N LEU A 219 -21.67 5.10 5.79
CA LEU A 219 -21.15 6.38 5.35
C LEU A 219 -19.66 6.53 5.69
N LEU A 220 -19.26 6.25 6.93
CA LEU A 220 -17.85 6.31 7.32
C LEU A 220 -17.00 5.33 6.53
N GLY A 221 -17.48 4.09 6.34
CA GLY A 221 -16.80 3.09 5.53
C GLY A 221 -16.59 3.55 4.08
N TRP A 222 -17.56 4.26 3.52
CA TRP A 222 -17.48 4.84 2.20
C TRP A 222 -16.48 6.03 2.15
N LEU A 223 -16.53 6.94 3.11
CA LEU A 223 -15.65 8.10 3.21
C LEU A 223 -14.18 7.71 3.39
N ARG A 224 -13.92 6.61 4.06
CA ARG A 224 -12.56 6.09 4.30
C ARG A 224 -12.05 5.16 3.20
N ARG A 225 -12.75 5.05 2.09
CA ARG A 225 -12.30 4.39 0.86
C ARG A 225 -12.01 5.43 -0.21
N GLU A 226 -11.41 5.03 -1.30
CA GLU A 226 -11.02 5.91 -2.41
C GLU A 226 -12.24 6.30 -3.28
N ASN A 227 -13.23 6.95 -2.69
CA ASN A 227 -14.48 7.27 -3.36
C ASN A 227 -14.64 8.75 -3.73
N VAL A 228 -13.98 9.65 -3.02
CA VAL A 228 -14.10 11.09 -3.24
C VAL A 228 -12.80 11.65 -3.79
N PRO A 229 -12.77 12.16 -5.03
CA PRO A 229 -11.59 12.80 -5.60
C PRO A 229 -11.10 13.97 -4.74
N GLY A 230 -9.78 14.07 -4.58
CA GLY A 230 -9.16 15.12 -3.76
C GLY A 230 -9.21 14.88 -2.25
N SER A 231 -9.90 13.85 -1.78
CA SER A 231 -9.95 13.47 -0.37
C SER A 231 -9.09 12.26 -0.07
N PHE A 232 -8.45 12.24 1.12
CA PHE A 232 -7.80 11.03 1.59
C PHE A 232 -8.85 9.90 1.75
N PRO A 233 -8.58 8.65 1.36
CA PRO A 233 -7.31 8.12 0.84
C PRO A 233 -7.15 8.19 -0.70
N TYR A 234 -8.04 8.83 -1.42
CA TYR A 234 -8.04 8.83 -2.89
C TYR A 234 -6.74 9.38 -3.51
N THR A 235 -6.24 10.51 -2.99
CA THR A 235 -5.05 11.16 -3.55
C THR A 235 -3.74 10.75 -2.92
N ALA A 236 -3.75 10.41 -1.64
CA ALA A 236 -2.54 10.13 -0.87
C ALA A 236 -2.20 8.65 -0.80
N GLY A 237 -3.18 7.77 -1.07
CA GLY A 237 -3.05 6.35 -0.78
C GLY A 237 -2.99 6.07 0.73
N VAL A 238 -2.87 4.80 1.07
CA VAL A 238 -2.79 4.34 2.46
C VAL A 238 -1.36 4.14 2.91
N PHE A 239 -0.45 3.93 1.97
CA PHE A 239 0.96 3.70 2.22
C PHE A 239 1.77 4.92 1.77
N PRO A 240 2.61 5.52 2.63
CA PRO A 240 3.50 6.60 2.24
C PRO A 240 4.63 6.07 1.33
N PHE A 241 4.92 6.80 0.28
CA PHE A 241 6.02 6.50 -0.63
C PHE A 241 7.36 7.05 -0.11
#